data_d9800dc78b9d668d6343158e5a8b8005
#
_entry.id   d9800dc78b9d668d6343158e5a8b8005
#
_cell.length_a   1.000
_cell.length_b   1.000
_cell.length_c   1.000
_cell.angle_alpha   90.00
_cell.angle_beta   90.00
_cell.angle_gamma   90.00
#
_symmetry.space_group_name_H-M   'P 1'
#
loop_
_entity.id
_entity.type
_entity.pdbx_description
1 polymer ?
#
loop_
_entity_poly.entity_id
_entity_poly.type
_entity_poly.pdbx_seq_one_letter_code
_entity_poly.pdbx_strand_id
1 'polypeptide(L)'
;MRILIISDEEWNDVVYGNNVLTNWFEHFDADFAQIYASPGLPNNNICFKYFQITDSQMVKSIIGIKKAGHILTNIHNIKKLENANINAQRKGIYSVFKYLSLYMHTVIMFIRDFIWRFGKYDEKELKRFIQDFNPDIVFCPRLLTPKLMRLEDIVSKYTRAPFIAFTADDEASLNQINYSPLFWIRRLMIHYSFRKHIKLYKHYLMFSEDQAADYANRYHISTSLLLKCGNFSPSFEEKEVGKPITMVYAGRLYCNRWKTLVAIGKALKKVNCSEEKIRLFVYSTDELTKEQRTLLSPENHIYMKGRVSPDLLPSIYRNADIALHVESFDKKYASITRFSFSTKIIDLMNSTCAIIAICNENQAGFKYLKNKDAAICISSEDDILNKIKMIVLDSTLIKVYAYKAWKCGIENHQRDIIQQKIRSIFDYYKEKNEIFAKK
;
A
#
# COMPACT_ATOMS: atom_id res chain seq x y z
N MET A 1 14.68 -12.42 17.84
CA MET A 1 14.50 -10.94 17.88
C MET A 1 13.06 -10.64 18.25
N ARG A 2 12.80 -9.59 19.07
CA ARG A 2 11.46 -9.16 19.46
C ARG A 2 11.13 -7.84 18.79
N ILE A 3 10.09 -7.82 17.96
CA ILE A 3 9.70 -6.67 17.15
C ILE A 3 8.32 -6.17 17.61
N LEU A 4 8.28 -4.94 18.13
CA LEU A 4 7.03 -4.26 18.45
C LEU A 4 6.58 -3.43 17.26
N ILE A 5 5.39 -3.73 16.71
CA ILE A 5 4.79 -2.99 15.60
C ILE A 5 3.84 -1.93 16.15
N ILE A 6 3.93 -0.70 15.66
CA ILE A 6 2.96 0.37 15.95
C ILE A 6 2.30 0.79 14.63
N SER A 7 1.00 0.55 14.49
CA SER A 7 0.27 0.82 13.25
C SER A 7 -1.10 1.44 13.49
N ASP A 8 -1.71 1.99 12.44
CA ASP A 8 -3.09 2.47 12.50
C ASP A 8 -4.08 1.31 12.48
N GLU A 9 -3.82 0.33 11.66
CA GLU A 9 -4.69 -0.83 11.40
C GLU A 9 -4.17 -2.07 12.14
N GLU A 10 -5.10 -2.95 12.50
CA GLU A 10 -4.79 -4.28 13.01
C GLU A 10 -4.11 -5.13 11.92
N TRP A 11 -3.26 -6.06 12.32
CA TRP A 11 -2.67 -7.03 11.40
C TRP A 11 -3.71 -8.09 11.01
N ASN A 12 -4.37 -7.88 9.88
CA ASN A 12 -5.47 -8.72 9.41
C ASN A 12 -5.35 -9.02 7.92
N ASP A 13 -5.01 -10.25 7.60
CA ASP A 13 -4.73 -10.74 6.24
C ASP A 13 -6.00 -10.95 5.40
N VAL A 14 -7.18 -10.97 6.04
CA VAL A 14 -8.47 -11.17 5.35
C VAL A 14 -9.07 -9.84 4.90
N VAL A 15 -8.97 -8.81 5.73
CA VAL A 15 -9.59 -7.49 5.48
C VAL A 15 -8.74 -6.65 4.55
N TYR A 16 -7.43 -6.67 4.74
CA TYR A 16 -6.48 -5.83 3.99
C TYR A 16 -5.81 -6.63 2.89
N GLY A 17 -6.26 -6.46 1.67
CA GLY A 17 -5.79 -7.22 0.51
C GLY A 17 -4.31 -7.04 0.13
N ASN A 18 -3.60 -6.11 0.77
CA ASN A 18 -2.16 -5.92 0.53
C ASN A 18 -1.27 -6.86 1.33
N ASN A 19 -1.74 -7.37 2.48
CA ASN A 19 -1.04 -8.30 3.38
C ASN A 19 0.46 -7.97 3.57
N VAL A 20 0.81 -6.67 3.62
CA VAL A 20 2.21 -6.23 3.51
C VAL A 20 3.05 -6.71 4.68
N LEU A 21 2.49 -6.69 5.91
CA LEU A 21 3.19 -7.19 7.09
C LEU A 21 3.46 -8.69 6.99
N THR A 22 2.45 -9.47 6.64
CA THR A 22 2.61 -10.91 6.41
C THR A 22 3.57 -11.19 5.27
N ASN A 23 3.50 -10.41 4.20
CA ASN A 23 4.42 -10.55 3.07
C ASN A 23 5.88 -10.39 3.50
N TRP A 24 6.20 -9.45 4.40
CA TRP A 24 7.56 -9.25 4.90
C TRP A 24 7.96 -10.23 5.98
N PHE A 25 7.06 -10.60 6.88
CA PHE A 25 7.39 -11.30 8.12
C PHE A 25 6.94 -12.76 8.18
N GLU A 26 6.30 -13.29 7.14
CA GLU A 26 6.02 -14.71 7.05
C GLU A 26 7.34 -15.50 7.02
N HIS A 27 7.49 -16.46 7.93
CA HIS A 27 8.72 -17.24 8.18
C HIS A 27 9.94 -16.41 8.66
N PHE A 28 9.72 -15.16 9.08
CA PHE A 28 10.79 -14.36 9.66
C PHE A 28 11.03 -14.78 11.10
N ASP A 29 12.26 -15.14 11.44
CA ASP A 29 12.65 -15.59 12.79
C ASP A 29 12.66 -14.42 13.78
N ALA A 30 11.47 -14.11 14.33
CA ALA A 30 11.26 -13.09 15.35
C ALA A 30 9.92 -13.31 16.08
N ASP A 31 9.84 -12.80 17.32
CA ASP A 31 8.59 -12.66 18.06
C ASP A 31 7.97 -11.29 17.77
N PHE A 32 6.65 -11.25 17.58
CA PHE A 32 5.92 -10.05 17.25
C PHE A 32 4.89 -9.67 18.32
N ALA A 33 4.82 -8.36 18.60
CA ALA A 33 3.70 -7.75 19.31
C ALA A 33 3.24 -6.52 18.53
N GLN A 34 1.96 -6.18 18.59
CA GLN A 34 1.41 -5.02 17.89
C GLN A 34 0.60 -4.13 18.83
N ILE A 35 0.85 -2.82 18.73
CA ILE A 35 -0.02 -1.75 19.25
C ILE A 35 -0.70 -1.11 18.05
N TYR A 36 -2.03 -1.07 18.04
CA TYR A 36 -2.76 -0.54 16.90
C TYR A 36 -3.97 0.32 17.30
N ALA A 37 -4.42 1.16 16.35
CA ALA A 37 -5.35 2.26 16.61
C ALA A 37 -6.67 2.16 15.81
N SER A 38 -7.20 0.93 15.64
CA SER A 38 -8.44 0.62 14.92
C SER A 38 -9.39 -0.24 15.75
N PRO A 39 -10.70 -0.26 15.43
CA PRO A 39 -11.67 -1.13 16.11
C PRO A 39 -11.65 -2.58 15.62
N GLY A 40 -10.92 -2.89 14.55
CA GLY A 40 -10.88 -4.23 13.96
C GLY A 40 -10.15 -5.26 14.85
N LEU A 41 -10.34 -6.53 14.52
CA LEU A 41 -9.65 -7.63 15.20
C LEU A 41 -8.53 -8.20 14.33
N PRO A 42 -7.38 -8.53 14.91
CA PRO A 42 -6.29 -9.15 14.21
C PRO A 42 -6.68 -10.53 13.65
N ASN A 43 -6.21 -10.81 12.43
CA ASN A 43 -6.37 -12.13 11.81
C ASN A 43 -5.15 -12.47 10.95
N ASN A 44 -4.12 -13.01 11.58
CA ASN A 44 -2.90 -13.52 10.96
C ASN A 44 -2.32 -14.66 11.80
N ASN A 45 -1.30 -15.32 11.31
CA ASN A 45 -0.65 -16.46 11.95
C ASN A 45 0.77 -16.16 12.47
N ILE A 46 1.15 -14.86 12.58
CA ILE A 46 2.51 -14.44 12.89
C ILE A 46 2.57 -13.70 14.23
N CYS A 47 1.64 -12.80 14.48
CA CYS A 47 1.59 -12.01 15.71
C CYS A 47 0.47 -12.51 16.63
N PHE A 48 0.77 -12.64 17.93
CA PHE A 48 -0.19 -13.18 18.91
C PHE A 48 -0.36 -12.29 20.15
N LYS A 49 0.38 -11.17 20.24
CA LYS A 49 0.31 -10.21 21.35
C LYS A 49 -0.16 -8.86 20.83
N TYR A 50 -1.28 -8.36 21.36
CA TYR A 50 -1.89 -7.14 20.86
C TYR A 50 -2.32 -6.20 21.98
N PHE A 51 -2.12 -4.90 21.73
CA PHE A 51 -2.68 -3.80 22.51
C PHE A 51 -3.53 -2.92 21.59
N GLN A 52 -4.84 -2.87 21.87
CA GLN A 52 -5.80 -2.14 21.04
C GLN A 52 -6.18 -0.80 21.66
N ILE A 53 -6.21 0.25 20.81
CA ILE A 53 -6.72 1.58 21.17
C ILE A 53 -7.71 2.00 20.09
N THR A 54 -8.92 2.45 20.46
CA THR A 54 -9.94 2.84 19.48
C THR A 54 -10.38 4.29 19.65
N ASP A 55 -10.92 4.89 18.57
CA ASP A 55 -11.49 6.25 18.61
C ASP A 55 -12.57 6.35 19.68
N SER A 56 -13.44 5.33 19.85
CA SER A 56 -14.48 5.31 20.86
C SER A 56 -13.93 5.25 22.31
N GLN A 57 -12.85 4.52 22.52
CA GLN A 57 -12.16 4.51 23.82
C GLN A 57 -11.55 5.88 24.13
N MET A 58 -10.96 6.54 23.12
CA MET A 58 -10.40 7.87 23.26
C MET A 58 -11.48 8.91 23.63
N VAL A 59 -12.64 8.88 22.97
CA VAL A 59 -13.78 9.72 23.34
C VAL A 59 -14.21 9.51 24.80
N LYS A 60 -14.41 8.25 25.22
CA LYS A 60 -14.77 7.90 26.60
C LYS A 60 -13.72 8.35 27.60
N SER A 61 -12.46 8.40 27.22
CA SER A 61 -11.38 8.84 28.09
C SER A 61 -11.34 10.36 28.31
N ILE A 62 -11.82 11.15 27.34
CA ILE A 62 -11.96 12.62 27.48
C ILE A 62 -13.01 12.94 28.52
N ILE A 63 -14.16 12.26 28.46
CA ILE A 63 -15.28 12.48 29.41
C ILE A 63 -15.09 11.74 30.75
N GLY A 64 -13.92 11.14 30.97
CA GLY A 64 -13.54 10.57 32.26
C GLY A 64 -14.11 9.19 32.61
N ILE A 65 -14.79 8.51 31.66
CA ILE A 65 -15.44 7.21 31.90
C ILE A 65 -14.38 6.11 32.08
N LYS A 66 -13.40 6.00 31.16
CA LYS A 66 -12.36 4.98 31.18
C LYS A 66 -11.16 5.44 30.35
N LYS A 67 -9.95 5.15 30.79
CA LYS A 67 -8.73 5.36 29.98
C LYS A 67 -8.73 4.45 28.75
N ALA A 68 -8.11 4.92 27.66
CA ALA A 68 -8.11 4.23 26.37
C ALA A 68 -6.95 3.23 26.27
N GLY A 69 -7.24 2.08 25.69
CA GLY A 69 -6.30 0.99 25.44
C GLY A 69 -6.50 -0.20 26.37
N HIS A 70 -6.27 -1.40 25.83
CA HIS A 70 -6.30 -2.64 26.59
C HIS A 70 -5.56 -3.75 25.84
N ILE A 71 -5.08 -4.74 26.57
CA ILE A 71 -4.47 -5.95 26.02
C ILE A 71 -5.60 -6.85 25.50
N LEU A 72 -5.49 -7.35 24.27
CA LEU A 72 -6.42 -8.34 23.75
C LEU A 72 -6.05 -9.72 24.28
N THR A 73 -6.98 -10.32 25.03
CA THR A 73 -6.92 -11.70 25.51
C THR A 73 -7.93 -12.56 24.74
N ASN A 74 -7.59 -13.80 24.46
CA ASN A 74 -8.52 -14.81 23.85
C ASN A 74 -9.03 -14.50 22.43
N ILE A 75 -8.14 -14.10 21.52
CA ILE A 75 -8.47 -13.78 20.12
C ILE A 75 -9.20 -14.93 19.41
N HIS A 76 -8.88 -16.20 19.73
CA HIS A 76 -9.55 -17.37 19.13
C HIS A 76 -11.04 -17.49 19.47
N ASN A 77 -11.48 -17.08 20.64
CA ASN A 77 -12.88 -17.16 21.05
C ASN A 77 -13.73 -16.00 20.50
N ILE A 78 -13.11 -14.84 20.24
CA ILE A 78 -13.79 -13.66 19.72
C ILE A 78 -14.06 -13.81 18.21
N LYS A 79 -13.19 -14.49 17.46
CA LYS A 79 -13.38 -14.79 16.02
C LYS A 79 -14.69 -15.57 15.73
N LYS A 80 -15.17 -16.38 16.67
CA LYS A 80 -16.43 -17.15 16.52
C LYS A 80 -17.70 -16.29 16.65
N LEU A 81 -17.64 -15.22 17.42
CA LEU A 81 -18.81 -14.37 17.73
C LEU A 81 -19.05 -13.26 16.71
N GLU A 82 -18.00 -12.75 16.04
CA GLU A 82 -18.13 -11.62 15.13
C GLU A 82 -18.54 -11.99 13.70
N ASN A 83 -18.26 -13.18 13.22
CA ASN A 83 -18.74 -13.64 11.91
C ASN A 83 -20.28 -13.65 11.81
N ALA A 84 -20.98 -13.65 12.94
CA ALA A 84 -22.44 -13.57 13.02
C ALA A 84 -22.99 -12.12 13.02
N ASN A 85 -22.26 -11.14 13.56
CA ASN A 85 -22.79 -9.78 13.82
C ASN A 85 -22.36 -8.71 12.80
N ILE A 86 -21.30 -8.90 12.03
CA ILE A 86 -20.77 -7.87 11.10
C ILE A 86 -21.72 -7.64 9.91
N ASN A 87 -22.50 -8.62 9.52
CA ASN A 87 -23.40 -8.53 8.35
C ASN A 87 -24.73 -7.79 8.61
N ALA A 88 -25.15 -7.62 9.84
CA ALA A 88 -26.48 -7.07 10.16
C ALA A 88 -26.52 -5.56 10.38
N GLN A 89 -25.47 -4.93 10.91
CA GLN A 89 -25.47 -3.49 11.29
C GLN A 89 -24.99 -2.51 10.23
N ARG A 90 -24.44 -2.97 9.11
CA ARG A 90 -23.81 -2.08 8.11
C ARG A 90 -24.76 -1.45 7.08
N LYS A 91 -26.00 -1.87 6.94
CA LYS A 91 -26.83 -1.52 5.75
C LYS A 91 -27.58 -0.17 5.77
N GLY A 92 -27.91 0.41 6.90
CA GLY A 92 -28.80 1.58 6.95
C GLY A 92 -28.10 2.94 7.19
N ILE A 93 -27.18 3.00 8.14
CA ILE A 93 -26.55 4.26 8.59
C ILE A 93 -25.30 4.57 7.75
N TYR A 94 -24.70 3.58 7.15
CA TYR A 94 -23.43 3.68 6.42
C TYR A 94 -23.52 4.50 5.12
N SER A 95 -24.66 4.51 4.43
CA SER A 95 -24.83 5.24 3.17
C SER A 95 -24.88 6.75 3.38
N VAL A 96 -25.55 7.21 4.42
CA VAL A 96 -25.66 8.65 4.77
C VAL A 96 -24.32 9.17 5.30
N PHE A 97 -23.64 8.40 6.16
CA PHE A 97 -22.29 8.75 6.63
C PHE A 97 -21.26 8.75 5.50
N LYS A 98 -21.36 7.86 4.53
CA LYS A 98 -20.47 7.83 3.36
C LYS A 98 -20.61 9.08 2.51
N TYR A 99 -21.83 9.60 2.33
CA TYR A 99 -22.08 10.84 1.57
C TYR A 99 -21.60 12.08 2.34
N LEU A 100 -21.88 12.16 3.64
CA LEU A 100 -21.38 13.23 4.51
C LEU A 100 -19.84 13.20 4.62
N SER A 101 -19.23 12.01 4.68
CA SER A 101 -17.79 11.87 4.81
C SER A 101 -17.00 12.36 3.60
N LEU A 102 -17.58 12.32 2.40
CA LEU A 102 -16.93 12.85 1.19
C LEU A 102 -16.81 14.40 1.23
N TYR A 103 -17.82 15.10 1.74
CA TYR A 103 -17.82 16.56 1.83
C TYR A 103 -17.16 17.09 3.11
N MET A 104 -17.29 16.36 4.21
CA MET A 104 -16.78 16.76 5.53
C MET A 104 -15.52 16.02 5.97
N HIS A 105 -14.88 15.29 5.07
CA HIS A 105 -13.73 14.44 5.41
C HIS A 105 -12.66 15.17 6.22
N THR A 106 -12.27 16.36 5.80
CA THR A 106 -11.23 17.14 6.50
C THR A 106 -11.68 17.57 7.89
N VAL A 107 -12.97 17.94 8.07
CA VAL A 107 -13.53 18.29 9.39
C VAL A 107 -13.52 17.09 10.32
N ILE A 108 -13.95 15.93 9.83
CA ILE A 108 -13.93 14.66 10.59
C ILE A 108 -12.50 14.32 11.02
N MET A 109 -11.52 14.51 10.14
CA MET A 109 -10.11 14.30 10.48
C MET A 109 -9.61 15.26 11.56
N PHE A 110 -10.03 16.53 11.54
CA PHE A 110 -9.71 17.50 12.61
C PHE A 110 -10.32 17.09 13.96
N ILE A 111 -11.60 16.68 13.96
CA ILE A 111 -12.27 16.19 15.18
C ILE A 111 -11.52 14.97 15.74
N ARG A 112 -11.14 14.04 14.87
CA ARG A 112 -10.35 12.85 15.24
C ARG A 112 -9.00 13.24 15.83
N ASP A 113 -8.28 14.15 15.17
CA ASP A 113 -6.98 14.64 15.65
C ASP A 113 -7.12 15.31 17.05
N PHE A 114 -8.21 16.06 17.27
CA PHE A 114 -8.54 16.65 18.57
C PHE A 114 -8.82 15.58 19.64
N ILE A 115 -9.68 14.59 19.33
CA ILE A 115 -9.99 13.47 20.22
C ILE A 115 -8.70 12.78 20.65
N TRP A 116 -7.83 12.47 19.70
CA TRP A 116 -6.56 11.78 20.00
C TRP A 116 -5.57 12.68 20.73
N ARG A 117 -5.64 13.99 20.58
CA ARG A 117 -4.78 14.94 21.31
C ARG A 117 -5.13 15.03 22.79
N PHE A 118 -6.40 14.99 23.14
CA PHE A 118 -6.89 15.20 24.52
C PHE A 118 -7.28 13.90 25.23
N GLY A 119 -7.50 12.81 24.51
CA GLY A 119 -7.78 11.51 25.08
C GLY A 119 -6.65 11.01 25.99
N LYS A 120 -7.01 10.25 27.02
CA LYS A 120 -6.07 9.72 28.02
C LYS A 120 -5.87 8.24 27.81
N TYR A 121 -4.63 7.84 27.54
CA TYR A 121 -4.25 6.43 27.45
C TYR A 121 -4.26 5.77 28.82
N ASP A 122 -4.49 4.47 28.88
CA ASP A 122 -4.12 3.65 30.01
C ASP A 122 -2.59 3.38 29.98
N GLU A 123 -1.83 4.42 30.39
CA GLU A 123 -0.38 4.36 30.33
C GLU A 123 0.20 3.27 31.23
N LYS A 124 -0.51 2.87 32.29
CA LYS A 124 -0.07 1.80 33.19
C LYS A 124 -0.11 0.44 32.47
N GLU A 125 -1.21 0.15 31.81
CA GLU A 125 -1.39 -1.09 31.07
C GLU A 125 -0.51 -1.12 29.82
N LEU A 126 -0.40 0.00 29.10
CA LEU A 126 0.50 0.15 27.95
C LEU A 126 1.98 -0.06 28.34
N LYS A 127 2.42 0.58 29.43
CA LYS A 127 3.78 0.41 29.96
C LYS A 127 4.06 -1.05 30.30
N ARG A 128 3.13 -1.73 30.99
CA ARG A 128 3.26 -3.14 31.32
C ARG A 128 3.39 -3.99 30.08
N PHE A 129 2.52 -3.79 29.08
CA PHE A 129 2.56 -4.52 27.81
C PHE A 129 3.92 -4.40 27.09
N ILE A 130 4.47 -3.16 27.03
CA ILE A 130 5.77 -2.91 26.39
C ILE A 130 6.91 -3.54 27.17
N GLN A 131 6.91 -3.42 28.51
CA GLN A 131 7.96 -3.95 29.38
C GLN A 131 7.96 -5.47 29.43
N ASP A 132 6.78 -6.11 29.46
CA ASP A 132 6.63 -7.58 29.45
C ASP A 132 7.07 -8.15 28.09
N PHE A 133 6.84 -7.43 26.99
CA PHE A 133 7.33 -7.84 25.69
C PHE A 133 8.82 -7.55 25.51
N ASN A 134 9.32 -6.45 26.09
CA ASN A 134 10.71 -5.99 26.04
C ASN A 134 11.29 -6.01 24.60
N PRO A 135 10.84 -5.13 23.71
CA PRO A 135 11.20 -5.16 22.30
C PRO A 135 12.69 -4.87 22.04
N ASP A 136 13.27 -5.55 21.06
CA ASP A 136 14.60 -5.24 20.51
C ASP A 136 14.52 -4.12 19.45
N ILE A 137 13.41 -4.06 18.71
CA ILE A 137 13.10 -3.08 17.65
C ILE A 137 11.65 -2.62 17.80
N VAL A 138 11.40 -1.33 17.55
CA VAL A 138 10.05 -0.79 17.31
C VAL A 138 9.92 -0.47 15.83
N PHE A 139 9.04 -1.20 15.15
CA PHE A 139 8.77 -1.01 13.73
C PHE A 139 7.45 -0.26 13.52
N CYS A 140 7.50 0.85 12.78
CA CYS A 140 6.38 1.75 12.55
C CYS A 140 6.00 1.78 11.07
N PRO A 141 5.22 0.80 10.54
CA PRO A 141 4.62 0.88 9.23
C PRO A 141 3.46 1.88 9.29
N ARG A 142 3.62 3.02 8.64
CA ARG A 142 2.74 4.14 8.96
C ARG A 142 2.00 4.77 7.80
N LEU A 143 0.81 5.26 8.19
CA LEU A 143 0.16 6.45 7.66
C LEU A 143 0.48 7.61 8.59
N LEU A 144 1.03 8.71 8.07
CA LEU A 144 1.40 9.90 8.85
C LEU A 144 0.17 10.58 9.45
N THR A 145 -0.20 10.16 10.65
CA THR A 145 -1.33 10.77 11.37
C THR A 145 -0.86 11.31 12.71
N PRO A 146 -1.40 12.45 13.20
CA PRO A 146 -1.08 12.98 14.51
C PRO A 146 -1.27 11.96 15.64
N LYS A 147 -2.25 11.06 15.51
CA LYS A 147 -2.51 10.02 16.51
C LYS A 147 -1.36 9.03 16.65
N LEU A 148 -0.79 8.58 15.53
CA LEU A 148 0.34 7.65 15.56
C LEU A 148 1.61 8.31 16.08
N MET A 149 1.90 9.55 15.65
CA MET A 149 3.04 10.31 16.19
C MET A 149 2.95 10.41 17.72
N ARG A 150 1.76 10.75 18.25
CA ARG A 150 1.58 10.82 19.70
C ARG A 150 1.73 9.47 20.40
N LEU A 151 1.22 8.40 19.80
CA LEU A 151 1.33 7.05 20.34
C LEU A 151 2.80 6.61 20.40
N GLU A 152 3.54 6.83 19.34
CA GLU A 152 4.97 6.52 19.25
C GLU A 152 5.80 7.34 20.26
N ASP A 153 5.47 8.63 20.46
CA ASP A 153 6.09 9.48 21.49
C ASP A 153 5.83 8.95 22.91
N ILE A 154 4.67 8.35 23.17
CA ILE A 154 4.35 7.74 24.46
C ILE A 154 5.09 6.41 24.62
N VAL A 155 5.08 5.55 23.59
CA VAL A 155 5.79 4.26 23.61
C VAL A 155 7.29 4.47 23.83
N SER A 156 7.88 5.51 23.23
CA SER A 156 9.32 5.81 23.38
C SER A 156 9.75 6.13 24.81
N LYS A 157 8.81 6.47 25.69
CA LYS A 157 9.10 6.67 27.13
C LYS A 157 9.29 5.35 27.88
N TYR A 158 8.78 4.23 27.33
CA TYR A 158 8.73 2.94 28.03
C TYR A 158 9.66 1.89 27.43
N THR A 159 10.34 2.20 26.32
CA THR A 159 11.38 1.33 25.75
C THR A 159 12.55 2.14 25.24
N ARG A 160 13.76 1.54 25.27
CA ARG A 160 14.96 2.09 24.65
C ARG A 160 15.22 1.51 23.26
N ALA A 161 14.38 0.59 22.79
CA ALA A 161 14.52 -0.03 21.47
C ALA A 161 14.53 1.04 20.35
N PRO A 162 15.36 0.91 19.33
CA PRO A 162 15.41 1.85 18.22
C PRO A 162 14.11 1.78 17.40
N PHE A 163 13.63 2.96 17.00
CA PHE A 163 12.44 3.09 16.15
C PHE A 163 12.87 3.13 14.70
N ILE A 164 12.26 2.25 13.89
CA ILE A 164 12.45 2.16 12.43
C ILE A 164 11.09 2.37 11.78
N ALA A 165 10.98 3.40 10.96
CA ALA A 165 9.73 3.72 10.29
C ALA A 165 9.71 3.19 8.86
N PHE A 166 8.49 2.99 8.34
CA PHE A 166 8.22 2.71 6.94
C PHE A 166 7.08 3.58 6.44
N THR A 167 7.17 4.10 5.22
CA THR A 167 6.05 4.74 4.52
C THR A 167 6.01 4.37 3.04
N ALA A 168 4.79 4.27 2.51
CA ALA A 168 4.52 3.99 1.10
C ALA A 168 4.12 5.23 0.30
N ASP A 169 3.66 6.29 0.99
CA ASP A 169 3.00 7.43 0.38
C ASP A 169 3.63 8.78 0.79
N ASP A 170 3.40 9.80 -0.02
CA ASP A 170 3.85 11.18 0.26
C ASP A 170 2.90 11.90 1.23
N GLU A 171 3.05 11.63 2.51
CA GLU A 171 2.17 12.18 3.54
C GLU A 171 2.68 13.46 4.18
N ALA A 172 3.99 13.73 4.12
CA ALA A 172 4.62 14.84 4.82
C ALA A 172 4.92 16.06 3.92
N SER A 173 5.00 15.89 2.59
CA SER A 173 5.33 17.00 1.70
C SER A 173 4.16 17.98 1.51
N LEU A 174 4.50 19.19 1.09
CA LEU A 174 3.51 20.21 0.70
C LEU A 174 3.26 20.21 -0.83
N ASN A 175 3.81 19.25 -1.55
CA ASN A 175 3.71 19.15 -3.00
C ASN A 175 2.44 18.42 -3.46
N GLN A 176 1.28 18.92 -3.03
CA GLN A 176 -0.02 18.38 -3.43
C GLN A 176 -0.89 19.47 -4.01
N ILE A 177 -1.81 19.10 -4.90
CA ILE A 177 -2.80 20.01 -5.46
C ILE A 177 -4.13 19.81 -4.71
N ASN A 178 -4.49 20.75 -3.87
CA ASN A 178 -5.78 20.76 -3.17
C ASN A 178 -6.29 22.19 -3.02
N TYR A 179 -7.59 22.41 -3.23
CA TYR A 179 -8.21 23.74 -3.19
C TYR A 179 -8.86 24.06 -1.85
N SER A 180 -8.88 23.12 -0.89
CA SER A 180 -9.49 23.35 0.44
C SER A 180 -8.50 24.03 1.38
N PRO A 181 -8.83 25.24 1.92
CA PRO A 181 -8.01 25.89 2.94
C PRO A 181 -7.84 25.02 4.19
N LEU A 182 -8.91 24.34 4.61
CA LEU A 182 -8.91 23.46 5.78
C LEU A 182 -7.95 22.27 5.60
N PHE A 183 -7.86 21.73 4.37
CA PHE A 183 -6.87 20.72 4.04
C PHE A 183 -5.45 21.24 4.27
N TRP A 184 -5.14 22.46 3.82
CA TRP A 184 -3.80 23.03 3.95
C TRP A 184 -3.44 23.36 5.39
N ILE A 185 -4.39 23.88 6.20
CA ILE A 185 -4.16 24.10 7.64
C ILE A 185 -3.75 22.79 8.31
N ARG A 186 -4.52 21.70 8.10
CA ARG A 186 -4.20 20.39 8.65
C ARG A 186 -2.86 19.85 8.12
N ARG A 187 -2.61 20.01 6.82
CA ARG A 187 -1.38 19.56 6.17
C ARG A 187 -0.14 20.25 6.75
N LEU A 188 -0.21 21.55 6.96
CA LEU A 188 0.86 22.32 7.61
C LEU A 188 1.09 21.87 9.05
N MET A 189 0.03 21.65 9.83
CA MET A 189 0.15 21.11 11.19
C MET A 189 0.87 19.75 11.21
N ILE A 190 0.49 18.85 10.31
CA ILE A 190 1.16 17.53 10.16
C ILE A 190 2.62 17.73 9.76
N HIS A 191 2.89 18.56 8.77
CA HIS A 191 4.24 18.83 8.27
C HIS A 191 5.19 19.32 9.38
N TYR A 192 4.78 20.32 10.15
CA TYR A 192 5.59 20.84 11.25
C TYR A 192 5.73 19.86 12.42
N SER A 193 4.67 19.13 12.76
CA SER A 193 4.73 18.10 13.79
C SER A 193 5.69 16.97 13.39
N PHE A 194 5.64 16.55 12.13
CA PHE A 194 6.50 15.50 11.60
C PHE A 194 7.98 15.87 11.63
N ARG A 195 8.34 17.14 11.32
CA ARG A 195 9.74 17.62 11.40
C ARG A 195 10.36 17.46 12.79
N LYS A 196 9.55 17.48 13.84
CA LYS A 196 10.01 17.20 15.21
C LYS A 196 10.04 15.71 15.50
N HIS A 197 8.98 15.02 15.09
CA HIS A 197 8.77 13.61 15.37
C HIS A 197 9.75 12.67 14.65
N ILE A 198 10.16 13.02 13.43
CA ILE A 198 11.09 12.20 12.62
C ILE A 198 12.42 11.93 13.33
N LYS A 199 12.82 12.77 14.28
CA LYS A 199 14.03 12.60 15.09
C LYS A 199 13.98 11.37 15.98
N LEU A 200 12.78 10.81 16.24
CA LEU A 200 12.59 9.56 16.97
C LEU A 200 13.17 8.37 16.19
N TYR A 201 13.05 8.41 14.87
CA TYR A 201 13.45 7.28 14.04
C TYR A 201 14.97 7.27 13.81
N LYS A 202 15.52 6.06 13.87
CA LYS A 202 16.93 5.81 13.53
C LYS A 202 17.11 5.52 12.07
N HIS A 203 16.07 5.00 11.42
CA HIS A 203 16.06 4.64 10.00
C HIS A 203 14.65 4.76 9.43
N TYR A 204 14.57 5.10 8.15
CA TYR A 204 13.30 5.22 7.45
C TYR A 204 13.28 4.37 6.18
N LEU A 205 12.36 3.41 6.11
CA LEU A 205 12.16 2.51 4.98
C LEU A 205 11.07 3.05 4.05
N MET A 206 11.24 2.92 2.75
CA MET A 206 10.35 3.49 1.74
C MET A 206 10.24 2.60 0.52
N PHE A 207 9.20 2.81 -0.29
CA PHE A 207 9.02 2.07 -1.54
C PHE A 207 9.76 2.69 -2.73
N SER A 208 10.20 3.95 -2.68
CA SER A 208 10.72 4.66 -3.83
C SER A 208 12.06 5.34 -3.54
N GLU A 209 12.98 5.27 -4.50
CA GLU A 209 14.30 5.91 -4.42
C GLU A 209 14.18 7.44 -4.31
N ASP A 210 13.26 8.04 -5.08
CA ASP A 210 13.02 9.48 -5.05
C ASP A 210 12.55 9.94 -3.67
N GLN A 211 11.67 9.15 -3.02
CA GLN A 211 11.20 9.46 -1.67
C GLN A 211 12.32 9.28 -0.64
N ALA A 212 13.12 8.22 -0.78
CA ALA A 212 14.25 7.98 0.09
C ALA A 212 15.28 9.12 0.01
N ALA A 213 15.60 9.59 -1.20
CA ALA A 213 16.48 10.73 -1.42
C ALA A 213 15.87 12.04 -0.88
N ASP A 214 14.56 12.30 -1.11
CA ASP A 214 13.88 13.50 -0.58
C ASP A 214 13.93 13.55 0.96
N TYR A 215 13.65 12.41 1.63
CA TYR A 215 13.68 12.35 3.09
C TYR A 215 15.11 12.43 3.66
N ALA A 216 16.08 11.76 3.04
CA ALA A 216 17.46 11.83 3.46
C ALA A 216 17.98 13.28 3.38
N ASN A 217 17.71 13.98 2.28
CA ASN A 217 18.13 15.36 2.08
C ASN A 217 17.38 16.36 2.98
N ARG A 218 16.06 16.19 3.14
CA ARG A 218 15.22 17.16 3.87
C ARG A 218 15.30 17.00 5.38
N TYR A 219 15.43 15.78 5.86
CA TYR A 219 15.35 15.46 7.28
C TYR A 219 16.67 14.93 7.86
N HIS A 220 17.69 14.71 7.03
CA HIS A 220 19.00 14.18 7.44
C HIS A 220 18.88 12.83 8.17
N ILE A 221 17.96 11.98 7.72
CA ILE A 221 17.73 10.65 8.25
C ILE A 221 18.29 9.57 7.31
N SER A 222 18.79 8.48 7.89
CA SER A 222 19.19 7.31 7.12
C SER A 222 17.96 6.65 6.48
N THR A 223 18.03 6.35 5.18
CA THR A 223 16.91 5.77 4.42
C THR A 223 17.34 4.55 3.64
N SER A 224 16.40 3.65 3.37
CA SER A 224 16.59 2.49 2.47
C SER A 224 15.27 2.11 1.82
N LEU A 225 15.36 1.40 0.69
CA LEU A 225 14.19 0.81 0.05
C LEU A 225 13.78 -0.47 0.78
N LEU A 226 12.48 -0.64 0.98
CA LEU A 226 11.87 -1.89 1.39
C LEU A 226 10.67 -2.17 0.49
N LEU A 227 10.83 -3.07 -0.47
CA LEU A 227 9.79 -3.43 -1.43
C LEU A 227 9.04 -4.69 -0.97
N LYS A 228 7.89 -4.97 -1.61
CA LYS A 228 7.12 -6.19 -1.37
C LYS A 228 7.90 -7.42 -1.85
N CYS A 229 7.78 -8.55 -1.16
CA CYS A 229 8.27 -9.84 -1.62
C CYS A 229 7.35 -10.44 -2.67
N GLY A 230 7.92 -11.16 -3.64
CA GLY A 230 7.25 -12.05 -4.56
C GLY A 230 7.69 -13.51 -4.35
N ASN A 231 6.88 -14.43 -4.80
CA ASN A 231 7.21 -15.87 -4.83
C ASN A 231 7.44 -16.27 -6.28
N PHE A 232 8.64 -16.00 -6.79
CA PHE A 232 8.99 -16.25 -8.18
C PHE A 232 9.41 -17.71 -8.38
N SER A 233 8.91 -18.32 -9.48
CA SER A 233 9.44 -19.61 -9.93
C SER A 233 10.93 -19.49 -10.26
N PRO A 234 11.76 -20.45 -9.91
CA PRO A 234 13.19 -20.44 -10.24
C PRO A 234 13.47 -20.50 -11.75
N SER A 235 12.51 -20.95 -12.55
CA SER A 235 12.57 -20.98 -14.01
C SER A 235 11.45 -20.14 -14.63
N PHE A 236 11.76 -19.46 -15.71
CA PHE A 236 10.77 -18.73 -16.49
C PHE A 236 9.94 -19.72 -17.32
N GLU A 237 8.62 -19.61 -17.24
CA GLU A 237 7.68 -20.36 -18.07
C GLU A 237 7.26 -19.49 -19.27
N GLU A 238 7.86 -19.75 -20.41
CA GLU A 238 7.46 -19.09 -21.66
C GLU A 238 6.10 -19.62 -22.12
N LYS A 239 5.24 -18.71 -22.60
CA LYS A 239 3.94 -19.06 -23.18
C LYS A 239 3.78 -18.50 -24.57
N GLU A 240 2.96 -19.18 -25.39
CA GLU A 240 2.61 -18.69 -26.70
C GLU A 240 1.67 -17.48 -26.58
N VAL A 241 1.87 -16.50 -27.46
CA VAL A 241 1.05 -15.28 -27.51
C VAL A 241 -0.30 -15.62 -28.13
N GLY A 242 -1.37 -15.23 -27.43
CA GLY A 242 -2.74 -15.48 -27.85
C GLY A 242 -3.14 -14.72 -29.12
N LYS A 243 -4.13 -15.25 -29.83
CA LYS A 243 -4.79 -14.59 -30.95
C LYS A 243 -6.31 -14.61 -30.71
N PRO A 244 -6.91 -13.46 -30.35
CA PRO A 244 -6.33 -12.12 -30.16
C PRO A 244 -5.43 -12.02 -28.91
N ILE A 245 -4.47 -11.08 -28.96
CA ILE A 245 -3.63 -10.72 -27.79
C ILE A 245 -4.54 -10.25 -26.66
N THR A 246 -4.33 -10.78 -25.47
CA THR A 246 -5.16 -10.47 -24.31
C THR A 246 -4.41 -9.63 -23.28
N MET A 247 -4.86 -8.41 -23.05
CA MET A 247 -4.39 -7.55 -21.96
C MET A 247 -5.30 -7.68 -20.75
N VAL A 248 -4.72 -7.59 -19.55
CA VAL A 248 -5.45 -7.60 -18.28
C VAL A 248 -5.07 -6.41 -17.42
N TYR A 249 -6.08 -5.72 -16.91
CA TYR A 249 -5.98 -4.78 -15.80
C TYR A 249 -6.80 -5.30 -14.62
N ALA A 250 -6.18 -5.48 -13.47
CA ALA A 250 -6.88 -5.82 -12.23
C ALA A 250 -6.62 -4.75 -11.17
N GLY A 251 -7.63 -3.92 -10.85
CA GLY A 251 -7.47 -2.85 -9.88
C GLY A 251 -8.63 -1.89 -9.76
N ARG A 252 -8.44 -0.93 -8.83
CA ARG A 252 -9.39 0.15 -8.61
C ARG A 252 -9.30 1.19 -9.73
N LEU A 253 -10.43 1.81 -10.05
CA LEU A 253 -10.56 2.83 -11.09
C LEU A 253 -10.52 4.27 -10.54
N TYR A 254 -10.38 4.43 -9.22
CA TYR A 254 -10.28 5.73 -8.55
C TYR A 254 -9.05 6.53 -9.02
N CYS A 255 -8.94 7.77 -8.62
CA CYS A 255 -7.90 8.70 -9.09
C CYS A 255 -7.86 8.84 -10.62
N ASN A 256 -9.02 8.75 -11.30
CA ASN A 256 -9.16 8.87 -12.75
C ASN A 256 -8.35 7.85 -13.59
N ARG A 257 -7.96 6.70 -13.04
CA ARG A 257 -7.33 5.61 -13.80
C ARG A 257 -8.22 5.13 -14.96
N TRP A 258 -9.55 5.20 -14.76
CA TRP A 258 -10.52 4.85 -15.81
C TRP A 258 -10.34 5.66 -17.10
N LYS A 259 -9.88 6.93 -17.02
CA LYS A 259 -9.62 7.77 -18.21
C LYS A 259 -8.46 7.22 -19.03
N THR A 260 -7.40 6.76 -18.37
CA THR A 260 -6.28 6.10 -19.06
C THR A 260 -6.71 4.80 -19.71
N LEU A 261 -7.59 4.01 -19.07
CA LEU A 261 -8.18 2.82 -19.69
C LEU A 261 -9.04 3.17 -20.92
N VAL A 262 -9.79 4.29 -20.88
CA VAL A 262 -10.53 4.80 -22.05
C VAL A 262 -9.58 5.19 -23.18
N ALA A 263 -8.45 5.84 -22.88
CA ALA A 263 -7.43 6.16 -23.89
C ALA A 263 -6.87 4.89 -24.55
N ILE A 264 -6.64 3.84 -23.76
CA ILE A 264 -6.27 2.52 -24.29
C ILE A 264 -7.38 2.00 -25.23
N GLY A 265 -8.65 2.01 -24.80
CA GLY A 265 -9.78 1.55 -25.62
C GLY A 265 -9.88 2.28 -26.97
N LYS A 266 -9.67 3.59 -26.98
CA LYS A 266 -9.62 4.37 -28.23
C LYS A 266 -8.49 3.89 -29.16
N ALA A 267 -7.35 3.51 -28.60
CA ALA A 267 -6.23 2.96 -29.37
C ALA A 267 -6.55 1.54 -29.87
N LEU A 268 -7.16 0.69 -29.05
CA LEU A 268 -7.61 -0.65 -29.43
C LEU A 268 -8.57 -0.61 -30.61
N LYS A 269 -9.57 0.27 -30.57
CA LYS A 269 -10.53 0.46 -31.66
C LYS A 269 -9.86 0.82 -33.00
N LYS A 270 -8.79 1.61 -32.96
CA LYS A 270 -8.03 1.97 -34.17
C LYS A 270 -7.14 0.83 -34.68
N VAL A 271 -6.68 -0.06 -33.79
CA VAL A 271 -5.83 -1.21 -34.15
C VAL A 271 -6.68 -2.37 -34.69
N ASN A 272 -7.88 -2.55 -34.17
CA ASN A 272 -8.82 -3.63 -34.50
C ASN A 272 -9.81 -3.28 -35.60
N CYS A 273 -9.45 -2.40 -36.51
CA CYS A 273 -10.40 -1.88 -37.55
C CYS A 273 -10.99 -2.95 -38.48
N SER A 274 -10.28 -4.06 -38.71
CA SER A 274 -10.73 -5.15 -39.60
C SER A 274 -11.07 -6.44 -38.86
N GLU A 275 -10.35 -6.72 -37.78
CA GLU A 275 -10.49 -7.90 -36.95
C GLU A 275 -9.99 -7.60 -35.53
N GLU A 276 -10.44 -8.38 -34.53
CA GLU A 276 -9.97 -8.22 -33.15
C GLU A 276 -8.59 -8.84 -32.99
N LYS A 277 -7.53 -8.03 -33.03
CA LYS A 277 -6.12 -8.43 -32.85
C LYS A 277 -5.69 -8.39 -31.40
N ILE A 278 -6.29 -7.48 -30.62
CA ILE A 278 -5.94 -7.23 -29.23
C ILE A 278 -7.16 -6.75 -28.44
N ARG A 279 -7.32 -7.20 -27.20
CA ARG A 279 -8.45 -6.86 -26.32
C ARG A 279 -8.00 -6.63 -24.90
N LEU A 280 -8.82 -5.92 -24.12
CA LEU A 280 -8.54 -5.60 -22.71
C LEU A 280 -9.64 -6.15 -21.79
N PHE A 281 -9.26 -7.00 -20.83
CA PHE A 281 -10.11 -7.42 -19.72
C PHE A 281 -9.81 -6.57 -18.50
N VAL A 282 -10.87 -5.99 -17.92
CA VAL A 282 -10.78 -5.12 -16.72
C VAL A 282 -11.50 -5.77 -15.56
N TYR A 283 -10.76 -6.08 -14.50
CA TYR A 283 -11.26 -6.59 -13.24
C TYR A 283 -11.23 -5.47 -12.20
N SER A 284 -12.41 -5.04 -11.75
CA SER A 284 -12.53 -3.97 -10.74
C SER A 284 -13.74 -4.20 -9.84
N THR A 285 -13.63 -3.73 -8.60
CA THR A 285 -14.73 -3.70 -7.63
C THR A 285 -15.51 -2.40 -7.65
N ASP A 286 -15.07 -1.41 -8.45
CA ASP A 286 -15.68 -0.09 -8.47
C ASP A 286 -16.97 -0.09 -9.30
N GLU A 287 -18.01 0.56 -8.78
CA GLU A 287 -19.25 0.79 -9.52
C GLU A 287 -19.03 1.89 -10.55
N LEU A 288 -19.42 1.60 -11.79
CA LEU A 288 -19.26 2.52 -12.92
C LEU A 288 -20.45 3.47 -13.05
N THR A 289 -20.19 4.74 -13.35
CA THR A 289 -21.20 5.68 -13.84
C THR A 289 -21.71 5.27 -15.23
N LYS A 290 -22.82 5.89 -15.70
CA LYS A 290 -23.31 5.65 -17.08
C LYS A 290 -22.26 5.99 -18.12
N GLU A 291 -21.60 7.13 -17.99
CA GLU A 291 -20.51 7.55 -18.86
C GLU A 291 -19.37 6.53 -18.90
N GLN A 292 -18.90 6.11 -17.74
CA GLN A 292 -17.82 5.11 -17.65
C GLN A 292 -18.21 3.78 -18.30
N ARG A 293 -19.46 3.33 -18.15
CA ARG A 293 -19.95 2.08 -18.78
C ARG A 293 -19.95 2.17 -20.31
N THR A 294 -20.32 3.32 -20.86
CA THR A 294 -20.29 3.53 -22.32
C THR A 294 -18.87 3.54 -22.87
N LEU A 295 -17.95 4.21 -22.16
CA LEU A 295 -16.57 4.36 -22.62
C LEU A 295 -15.73 3.09 -22.38
N LEU A 296 -15.97 2.37 -21.29
CA LEU A 296 -15.31 1.10 -20.95
C LEU A 296 -16.20 -0.08 -21.41
N SER A 297 -16.41 -0.18 -22.71
CA SER A 297 -17.35 -1.13 -23.31
C SER A 297 -16.70 -2.00 -24.40
N PRO A 298 -17.32 -3.12 -24.78
CA PRO A 298 -16.87 -3.98 -25.89
C PRO A 298 -16.72 -3.25 -27.23
N GLU A 299 -17.44 -2.16 -27.46
CA GLU A 299 -17.29 -1.31 -28.66
C GLU A 299 -15.89 -0.68 -28.75
N ASN A 300 -15.19 -0.57 -27.63
CA ASN A 300 -13.81 -0.11 -27.53
C ASN A 300 -12.85 -1.27 -27.19
N HIS A 301 -13.26 -2.52 -27.40
CA HIS A 301 -12.51 -3.74 -27.07
C HIS A 301 -12.08 -3.82 -25.60
N ILE A 302 -12.90 -3.24 -24.69
CA ILE A 302 -12.74 -3.31 -23.25
C ILE A 302 -13.87 -4.16 -22.67
N TYR A 303 -13.52 -5.20 -21.95
CA TYR A 303 -14.46 -6.14 -21.35
C TYR A 303 -14.40 -6.07 -19.84
N MET A 304 -15.41 -5.43 -19.23
CA MET A 304 -15.53 -5.35 -17.78
C MET A 304 -15.91 -6.71 -17.20
N LYS A 305 -15.06 -7.29 -16.36
CA LYS A 305 -15.23 -8.62 -15.74
C LYS A 305 -15.70 -8.56 -14.28
N GLY A 306 -15.81 -7.33 -13.71
CA GLY A 306 -16.25 -7.14 -12.34
C GLY A 306 -15.21 -7.56 -11.29
N ARG A 307 -15.73 -7.90 -10.10
CA ARG A 307 -14.90 -8.33 -8.98
C ARG A 307 -14.37 -9.74 -9.17
N VAL A 308 -13.12 -9.95 -8.81
CA VAL A 308 -12.48 -11.27 -8.77
C VAL A 308 -11.86 -11.49 -7.39
N SER A 309 -11.86 -12.73 -6.91
CA SER A 309 -11.13 -13.12 -5.71
C SER A 309 -9.63 -13.04 -5.96
N PRO A 310 -8.83 -12.58 -4.97
CA PRO A 310 -7.37 -12.55 -5.08
C PRO A 310 -6.75 -13.90 -5.50
N ASP A 311 -7.32 -15.01 -5.06
CA ASP A 311 -6.84 -16.36 -5.35
C ASP A 311 -6.95 -16.74 -6.85
N LEU A 312 -7.88 -16.10 -7.58
CA LEU A 312 -8.07 -16.32 -9.02
C LEU A 312 -7.19 -15.42 -9.89
N LEU A 313 -6.62 -14.35 -9.34
CA LEU A 313 -5.76 -13.42 -10.10
C LEU A 313 -4.56 -14.11 -10.76
N PRO A 314 -3.83 -15.02 -10.09
CA PRO A 314 -2.73 -15.72 -10.74
C PRO A 314 -3.15 -16.51 -11.98
N SER A 315 -4.32 -17.17 -11.95
CA SER A 315 -4.83 -17.92 -13.11
C SER A 315 -5.29 -16.98 -14.25
N ILE A 316 -5.87 -15.82 -13.92
CA ILE A 316 -6.27 -14.80 -14.89
C ILE A 316 -5.04 -14.26 -15.63
N TYR A 317 -3.99 -13.91 -14.91
CA TYR A 317 -2.75 -13.44 -15.52
C TYR A 317 -2.06 -14.55 -16.34
N ARG A 318 -2.08 -15.79 -15.86
CA ARG A 318 -1.50 -16.92 -16.61
C ARG A 318 -2.13 -17.09 -17.99
N ASN A 319 -3.42 -16.77 -18.11
CA ASN A 319 -4.20 -16.81 -19.37
C ASN A 319 -4.18 -15.49 -20.17
N ALA A 320 -3.39 -14.51 -19.74
CA ALA A 320 -3.24 -13.24 -20.44
C ALA A 320 -1.81 -13.11 -21.01
N ASP A 321 -1.64 -12.29 -22.02
CA ASP A 321 -0.35 -12.01 -22.64
C ASP A 321 0.33 -10.81 -22.00
N ILE A 322 -0.46 -9.81 -21.63
CA ILE A 322 -0.01 -8.52 -21.15
C ILE A 322 -0.74 -8.15 -19.86
N ALA A 323 0.01 -7.75 -18.86
CA ALA A 323 -0.51 -7.22 -17.59
C ALA A 323 -0.26 -5.71 -17.51
N LEU A 324 -1.29 -4.94 -17.15
CA LEU A 324 -1.23 -3.48 -17.17
C LEU A 324 -0.96 -2.89 -15.78
N HIS A 325 0.05 -2.03 -15.69
CA HIS A 325 0.21 -1.06 -14.63
C HIS A 325 -0.27 0.31 -15.13
N VAL A 326 -1.41 0.78 -14.62
CA VAL A 326 -2.06 2.01 -15.08
C VAL A 326 -2.25 2.98 -13.95
N GLU A 327 -1.83 4.25 -14.17
CA GLU A 327 -2.12 5.38 -13.31
C GLU A 327 -2.70 6.54 -14.14
N SER A 328 -3.21 7.57 -13.46
CA SER A 328 -3.78 8.73 -14.13
C SER A 328 -2.70 9.68 -14.65
N PHE A 329 -2.93 10.28 -15.83
CA PHE A 329 -2.16 11.41 -16.34
C PHE A 329 -2.60 12.77 -15.76
N ASP A 330 -3.74 12.82 -15.04
CA ASP A 330 -4.21 14.06 -14.40
C ASP A 330 -3.17 14.59 -13.40
N LYS A 331 -2.72 15.83 -13.57
CA LYS A 331 -1.68 16.47 -12.73
C LYS A 331 -1.96 16.38 -11.24
N LYS A 332 -3.22 16.54 -10.84
CA LYS A 332 -3.66 16.42 -9.44
C LYS A 332 -3.36 15.04 -8.87
N TYR A 333 -3.76 13.99 -9.55
CA TYR A 333 -3.57 12.60 -9.07
C TYR A 333 -2.13 12.14 -9.25
N ALA A 334 -1.46 12.53 -10.33
CA ALA A 334 -0.05 12.27 -10.54
C ALA A 334 0.82 12.84 -9.41
N SER A 335 0.49 14.05 -8.90
CA SER A 335 1.21 14.66 -7.77
C SER A 335 1.01 13.91 -6.45
N ILE A 336 -0.19 13.38 -6.21
CA ILE A 336 -0.53 12.63 -4.98
C ILE A 336 0.17 11.27 -4.98
N THR A 337 0.19 10.57 -6.13
CA THR A 337 0.73 9.21 -6.26
C THR A 337 2.20 9.17 -6.67
N ARG A 338 2.88 10.32 -6.71
CA ARG A 338 4.26 10.46 -7.20
C ARG A 338 5.24 9.47 -6.56
N PHE A 339 5.19 9.32 -5.25
CA PHE A 339 6.06 8.41 -4.50
C PHE A 339 5.44 7.05 -4.23
N SER A 340 4.14 6.89 -4.53
CA SER A 340 3.46 5.62 -4.30
C SER A 340 3.96 4.57 -5.28
N PHE A 341 4.49 3.48 -4.74
CA PHE A 341 4.86 2.30 -5.50
C PHE A 341 3.74 1.27 -5.40
N SER A 342 3.13 0.94 -6.53
CA SER A 342 2.08 -0.08 -6.54
C SER A 342 2.65 -1.46 -6.23
N THR A 343 2.25 -2.04 -5.12
CA THR A 343 2.66 -3.40 -4.73
C THR A 343 2.26 -4.47 -5.74
N LYS A 344 1.26 -4.18 -6.59
CA LYS A 344 0.85 -5.06 -7.70
C LYS A 344 1.94 -5.26 -8.75
N ILE A 345 2.87 -4.31 -8.91
CA ILE A 345 3.98 -4.45 -9.84
C ILE A 345 4.72 -5.78 -9.62
N ILE A 346 4.90 -6.16 -8.36
CA ILE A 346 5.56 -7.41 -8.01
C ILE A 346 4.70 -8.63 -8.41
N ASP A 347 3.39 -8.54 -8.22
CA ASP A 347 2.46 -9.59 -8.65
C ASP A 347 2.43 -9.69 -10.19
N LEU A 348 2.52 -8.55 -10.92
CA LEU A 348 2.63 -8.54 -12.37
C LEU A 348 3.95 -9.16 -12.86
N MET A 349 5.08 -8.90 -12.20
CA MET A 349 6.37 -9.54 -12.51
C MET A 349 6.32 -11.06 -12.35
N ASN A 350 5.52 -11.55 -11.39
CA ASN A 350 5.34 -12.99 -11.15
C ASN A 350 4.30 -13.64 -12.09
N SER A 351 3.65 -12.86 -12.94
CA SER A 351 2.50 -13.31 -13.75
C SER A 351 2.88 -14.00 -15.05
N THR A 352 4.16 -14.00 -15.43
CA THR A 352 4.64 -14.43 -16.76
C THR A 352 4.07 -13.63 -17.95
N CYS A 353 3.41 -12.49 -17.69
CA CYS A 353 2.94 -11.54 -18.71
C CYS A 353 4.01 -10.49 -19.01
N ALA A 354 4.00 -9.95 -20.24
CA ALA A 354 4.66 -8.68 -20.46
C ALA A 354 3.97 -7.58 -19.64
N ILE A 355 4.73 -6.70 -19.01
CA ILE A 355 4.16 -5.55 -18.30
C ILE A 355 4.14 -4.36 -19.25
N ILE A 356 2.98 -3.70 -19.37
CA ILE A 356 2.90 -2.35 -19.94
C ILE A 356 2.57 -1.37 -18.83
N ALA A 357 3.46 -0.39 -18.62
CA ALA A 357 3.28 0.69 -17.67
C ALA A 357 2.81 1.95 -18.39
N ILE A 358 1.60 2.41 -18.07
CA ILE A 358 0.95 3.58 -18.71
C ILE A 358 0.62 4.60 -17.64
N CYS A 359 1.50 5.57 -17.45
CA CYS A 359 1.35 6.61 -16.43
C CYS A 359 2.41 7.71 -16.58
N ASN A 360 2.28 8.77 -15.77
CA ASN A 360 3.26 9.84 -15.77
C ASN A 360 4.66 9.31 -15.41
N GLU A 361 5.69 9.77 -16.15
CA GLU A 361 7.08 9.32 -15.99
C GLU A 361 7.69 9.61 -14.61
N ASN A 362 7.11 10.56 -13.86
CA ASN A 362 7.60 10.91 -12.52
C ASN A 362 7.06 10.00 -11.41
N GLN A 363 6.22 9.03 -11.73
CA GLN A 363 5.71 8.08 -10.74
C GLN A 363 6.75 7.01 -10.41
N ALA A 364 6.83 6.66 -9.13
CA ALA A 364 7.83 5.73 -8.60
C ALA A 364 7.79 4.36 -9.31
N GLY A 365 6.60 3.80 -9.52
CA GLY A 365 6.45 2.51 -10.21
C GLY A 365 6.91 2.55 -11.67
N PHE A 366 6.61 3.65 -12.37
CA PHE A 366 7.06 3.85 -13.76
C PHE A 366 8.60 3.95 -13.85
N LYS A 367 9.19 4.81 -13.02
CA LYS A 367 10.66 4.98 -12.96
C LYS A 367 11.35 3.65 -12.67
N TYR A 368 10.84 2.92 -11.69
CA TYR A 368 11.38 1.62 -11.34
C TYR A 368 11.36 0.65 -12.52
N LEU A 369 10.20 0.46 -13.15
CA LEU A 369 10.04 -0.42 -14.29
C LEU A 369 10.90 -0.02 -15.49
N LYS A 370 11.00 1.29 -15.77
CA LYS A 370 11.84 1.85 -16.83
C LYS A 370 13.32 1.64 -16.57
N ASN A 371 13.80 1.97 -15.35
CA ASN A 371 15.20 1.85 -14.97
C ASN A 371 15.68 0.39 -14.97
N LYS A 372 14.78 -0.55 -14.63
CA LYS A 372 15.05 -2.01 -14.65
C LYS A 372 14.79 -2.65 -16.01
N ASP A 373 14.36 -1.90 -17.01
CA ASP A 373 13.93 -2.41 -18.32
C ASP A 373 12.95 -3.59 -18.21
N ALA A 374 12.04 -3.50 -17.22
CA ALA A 374 11.13 -4.59 -16.84
C ALA A 374 9.72 -4.43 -17.41
N ALA A 375 9.45 -3.38 -18.20
CA ALA A 375 8.15 -3.11 -18.81
C ALA A 375 8.27 -2.29 -20.09
N ILE A 376 7.26 -2.40 -20.96
CA ILE A 376 7.04 -1.42 -22.03
C ILE A 376 6.43 -0.18 -21.40
N CYS A 377 7.16 0.92 -21.38
CA CYS A 377 6.78 2.14 -20.69
C CYS A 377 6.15 3.16 -21.66
N ILE A 378 4.98 3.71 -21.27
CA ILE A 378 4.22 4.72 -22.05
C ILE A 378 3.94 5.89 -21.11
N SER A 379 4.58 7.04 -21.34
CA SER A 379 4.51 8.22 -20.47
C SER A 379 3.55 9.32 -20.96
N SER A 380 2.93 9.13 -22.12
CA SER A 380 1.96 10.05 -22.72
C SER A 380 0.76 9.30 -23.30
N GLU A 381 -0.44 9.88 -23.21
CA GLU A 381 -1.64 9.34 -23.86
C GLU A 381 -1.48 9.26 -25.38
N ASP A 382 -0.75 10.21 -25.99
CA ASP A 382 -0.53 10.27 -27.43
C ASP A 382 0.31 9.09 -27.94
N ASP A 383 1.17 8.52 -27.12
CA ASP A 383 2.03 7.39 -27.49
C ASP A 383 1.35 6.03 -27.38
N ILE A 384 0.18 5.94 -26.72
CA ILE A 384 -0.51 4.67 -26.47
C ILE A 384 -0.79 3.94 -27.80
N LEU A 385 -1.33 4.65 -28.80
CA LEU A 385 -1.67 4.04 -30.09
C LEU A 385 -0.43 3.46 -30.79
N ASN A 386 0.67 4.23 -30.81
CA ASN A 386 1.88 3.83 -31.52
C ASN A 386 2.52 2.60 -30.85
N LYS A 387 2.54 2.56 -29.52
CA LYS A 387 3.08 1.41 -28.77
C LYS A 387 2.23 0.16 -28.91
N ILE A 388 0.90 0.29 -28.88
CA ILE A 388 0.00 -0.85 -29.11
C ILE A 388 0.15 -1.38 -30.54
N LYS A 389 0.23 -0.50 -31.56
CA LYS A 389 0.52 -0.92 -32.93
C LYS A 389 1.83 -1.69 -33.04
N MET A 390 2.89 -1.19 -32.42
CA MET A 390 4.21 -1.84 -32.42
C MET A 390 4.13 -3.25 -31.86
N ILE A 391 3.43 -3.45 -30.72
CA ILE A 391 3.25 -4.76 -30.08
C ILE A 391 2.45 -5.73 -30.95
N VAL A 392 1.41 -5.24 -31.62
CA VAL A 392 0.58 -6.08 -32.51
C VAL A 392 1.34 -6.46 -33.78
N LEU A 393 2.21 -5.60 -34.29
CA LEU A 393 3.05 -5.88 -35.47
C LEU A 393 4.20 -6.83 -35.13
N ASP A 394 4.77 -6.72 -33.94
CA ASP A 394 5.84 -7.57 -33.46
C ASP A 394 5.49 -8.14 -32.08
N SER A 395 4.78 -9.25 -32.07
CA SER A 395 4.38 -9.96 -30.84
C SER A 395 5.54 -10.60 -30.08
N THR A 396 6.75 -10.68 -30.65
CA THR A 396 7.93 -11.21 -29.95
C THR A 396 8.31 -10.31 -28.78
N LEU A 397 7.99 -9.01 -28.83
CA LEU A 397 8.15 -8.06 -27.73
C LEU A 397 7.44 -8.51 -26.45
N ILE A 398 6.31 -9.20 -26.57
CA ILE A 398 5.56 -9.74 -25.43
C ILE A 398 6.42 -10.77 -24.70
N LYS A 399 7.00 -11.73 -25.42
CA LYS A 399 7.87 -12.77 -24.85
C LYS A 399 9.12 -12.14 -24.19
N VAL A 400 9.74 -11.20 -24.88
CA VAL A 400 10.93 -10.49 -24.38
C VAL A 400 10.64 -9.74 -23.06
N TYR A 401 9.56 -8.97 -23.00
CA TYR A 401 9.24 -8.20 -21.80
C TYR A 401 8.61 -9.03 -20.67
N ALA A 402 7.99 -10.16 -20.98
CA ALA A 402 7.58 -11.15 -19.99
C ALA A 402 8.81 -11.72 -19.26
N TYR A 403 9.82 -12.13 -20.00
CA TYR A 403 11.10 -12.61 -19.45
C TYR A 403 11.82 -11.53 -18.63
N LYS A 404 11.93 -10.31 -19.14
CA LYS A 404 12.57 -9.18 -18.43
C LYS A 404 11.85 -8.86 -17.12
N ALA A 405 10.52 -8.87 -17.11
CA ALA A 405 9.72 -8.64 -15.92
C ALA A 405 9.98 -9.74 -14.86
N TRP A 406 9.92 -11.01 -15.23
CA TRP A 406 10.21 -12.12 -14.35
C TRP A 406 11.66 -12.06 -13.82
N LYS A 407 12.64 -11.80 -14.68
CA LYS A 407 14.05 -11.68 -14.30
C LYS A 407 14.26 -10.56 -13.29
N CYS A 408 13.67 -9.39 -13.51
CA CYS A 408 13.70 -8.31 -12.54
C CYS A 408 13.08 -8.72 -11.19
N GLY A 409 11.97 -9.47 -11.24
CA GLY A 409 11.30 -9.99 -10.05
C GLY A 409 12.18 -10.91 -9.23
N ILE A 410 12.76 -11.93 -9.86
CA ILE A 410 13.60 -12.93 -9.17
C ILE A 410 14.89 -12.31 -8.61
N GLU A 411 15.49 -11.35 -9.31
CA GLU A 411 16.74 -10.70 -8.88
C GLU A 411 16.54 -9.70 -7.73
N ASN A 412 15.36 -9.08 -7.60
CA ASN A 412 15.19 -7.95 -6.68
C ASN A 412 14.08 -8.16 -5.63
N HIS A 413 13.19 -9.14 -5.79
CA HIS A 413 11.98 -9.28 -4.99
C HIS A 413 11.77 -10.67 -4.39
N GLN A 414 12.72 -11.59 -4.51
CA GLN A 414 12.65 -12.85 -3.77
C GLN A 414 12.54 -12.59 -2.27
N ARG A 415 11.72 -13.41 -1.59
CA ARG A 415 11.46 -13.26 -0.16
C ARG A 415 12.76 -13.22 0.65
N ASP A 416 13.68 -14.12 0.37
CA ASP A 416 14.95 -14.23 1.09
C ASP A 416 15.78 -12.94 0.99
N ILE A 417 15.84 -12.34 -0.20
CA ILE A 417 16.56 -11.07 -0.43
C ILE A 417 15.95 -9.95 0.41
N ILE A 418 14.62 -9.83 0.40
CA ILE A 418 13.93 -8.77 1.13
C ILE A 418 14.03 -9.00 2.64
N GLN A 419 13.86 -10.23 3.11
CA GLN A 419 13.96 -10.55 4.54
C GLN A 419 15.38 -10.40 5.06
N GLN A 420 16.39 -10.78 4.29
CA GLN A 420 17.78 -10.54 4.65
C GLN A 420 18.09 -9.06 4.79
N LYS A 421 17.54 -8.22 3.91
CA LYS A 421 17.66 -6.77 4.01
C LYS A 421 17.00 -6.21 5.27
N ILE A 422 15.78 -6.65 5.59
CA ILE A 422 15.11 -6.25 6.84
C ILE A 422 15.96 -6.66 8.04
N ARG A 423 16.43 -7.91 8.08
CA ARG A 423 17.24 -8.44 9.17
C ARG A 423 18.52 -7.64 9.34
N SER A 424 19.27 -7.40 8.29
CA SER A 424 20.53 -6.64 8.37
C SER A 424 20.33 -5.22 8.91
N ILE A 425 19.24 -4.55 8.56
CA ILE A 425 18.92 -3.22 9.09
C ILE A 425 18.55 -3.30 10.56
N PHE A 426 17.70 -4.26 10.95
CA PHE A 426 17.24 -4.41 12.33
C PHE A 426 18.39 -4.82 13.27
N ASP A 427 19.22 -5.78 12.86
CA ASP A 427 20.40 -6.21 13.63
C ASP A 427 21.39 -5.05 13.83
N TYR A 428 21.70 -4.30 12.77
CA TYR A 428 22.57 -3.13 12.86
C TYR A 428 22.11 -2.11 13.91
N TYR A 429 20.81 -1.77 13.91
CA TYR A 429 20.30 -0.79 14.86
C TYR A 429 20.13 -1.34 16.26
N LYS A 430 19.85 -2.63 16.42
CA LYS A 430 19.83 -3.32 17.72
C LYS A 430 21.22 -3.31 18.34
N GLU A 431 22.25 -3.77 17.65
CA GLU A 431 23.65 -3.82 18.13
C GLU A 431 24.16 -2.43 18.48
N LYS A 432 23.93 -1.45 17.61
CA LYS A 432 24.29 -0.06 17.86
C LYS A 432 23.66 0.47 19.14
N ASN A 433 22.39 0.14 19.40
CA ASN A 433 21.68 0.56 20.61
C ASN A 433 22.25 -0.10 21.87
N GLU A 434 22.62 -1.38 21.82
CA GLU A 434 23.24 -2.10 22.92
C GLU A 434 24.62 -1.53 23.30
N ILE A 435 25.41 -1.10 22.30
CA ILE A 435 26.71 -0.46 22.54
C ILE A 435 26.53 0.90 23.25
N PHE A 436 25.52 1.69 22.87
CA PHE A 436 25.22 2.96 23.54
C PHE A 436 24.65 2.78 24.93
N ALA A 437 23.94 1.69 25.23
CA ALA A 437 23.39 1.40 26.54
C ALA A 437 24.46 0.94 27.56
N LYS A 438 25.62 0.47 27.09
CA LYS A 438 26.76 0.02 27.90
C LYS A 438 27.77 1.13 28.24
N LYS A 439 27.69 2.27 27.54
CA LYS A 439 28.45 3.50 27.82
C LYS A 439 27.65 4.45 28.71
#